data_6a0849b7d15a29b9e6e8727551cca3df
#
_entry.id   6a0849b7d15a29b9e6e8727551cca3df
#
_cell.length_a   1.000
_cell.length_b   1.000
_cell.length_c   1.000
_cell.angle_alpha   90.00
_cell.angle_beta   90.00
_cell.angle_gamma   90.00
#
_symmetry.space_group_name_H-M   'P 1'
#
loop_
_entity.id
_entity.type
_entity.pdbx_description
1 polymer ?
#
loop_
_entity_poly.entity_id
_entity_poly.type
_entity_poly.pdbx_seq_one_letter_code
_entity_poly.pdbx_strand_id
1 'polypeptide(L)'
;MGTDALQVRRNGDFYYPIYFEDGFEKLADAIRTEGLENRNFCIVTDTNVAPLYAAEVQKVLSPVASKISVFTFEAGEKSKNLNTVQQLYKVLIEEKLDRKSLIIALGGGVVGDLAGFGAATYLRGIDFIQVPTTLLSQVDSSVGGKTGVDLEQYKNMVGAFHQPRLVYMNLHTLRSLPAEQFACGMGEILKTGLICDGDFYQFVCAEQEKIQQLDTALLKKMIRRCCEIKAGVVERDPKEQGERALLNLGHTIGHAVEKLMDFKLLHGQCVAIGLIAAAKISLNRGLLTEKEYQQIVQGCEAYRLPTYIEGLRAGDILDATKKDKKMEQGQIKFVLMKGLGGSFIDRTVTDQELLEGIQEILR
;
A
#
# COMPACT_ATOMS: atom_id res chain seq x y z
N MET A 1 15.74 24.01 10.47
CA MET A 1 14.71 23.99 9.42
C MET A 1 13.56 23.14 9.94
N GLY A 2 12.36 23.70 10.15
CA GLY A 2 11.19 22.92 10.52
C GLY A 2 10.81 22.04 9.33
N THR A 3 11.13 20.78 9.40
CA THR A 3 10.75 19.82 8.37
C THR A 3 9.25 19.56 8.49
N ASP A 4 8.49 19.85 7.47
CA ASP A 4 7.07 19.47 7.32
C ASP A 4 6.90 17.94 7.17
N ALA A 5 7.79 17.17 7.78
CA ALA A 5 7.78 15.71 7.75
C ALA A 5 6.75 15.17 8.76
N LEU A 6 5.96 14.20 8.33
CA LEU A 6 5.09 13.44 9.21
C LEU A 6 5.95 12.48 10.05
N GLN A 7 5.80 12.53 11.36
CA GLN A 7 6.51 11.64 12.26
C GLN A 7 5.68 10.38 12.53
N VAL A 8 6.18 9.24 12.12
CA VAL A 8 5.63 7.95 12.53
C VAL A 8 6.17 7.61 13.91
N ARG A 9 5.29 7.17 14.80
CA ARG A 9 5.62 6.86 16.20
C ARG A 9 5.35 5.40 16.52
N ARG A 10 5.98 4.93 17.58
CA ARG A 10 5.73 3.62 18.17
C ARG A 10 5.75 3.75 19.69
N ASN A 11 4.66 3.41 20.34
CA ASN A 11 4.49 3.58 21.79
C ASN A 11 4.77 5.03 22.26
N GLY A 12 4.43 6.03 21.42
CA GLY A 12 4.68 7.45 21.69
C GLY A 12 6.07 7.95 21.28
N ASP A 13 7.06 7.07 21.09
CA ASP A 13 8.40 7.45 20.66
C ASP A 13 8.50 7.64 19.16
N PHE A 14 9.34 8.58 18.71
CA PHE A 14 9.67 8.77 17.30
C PHE A 14 10.29 7.51 16.72
N TYR A 15 9.83 7.11 15.52
CA TYR A 15 10.33 5.92 14.86
C TYR A 15 11.00 6.23 13.53
N TYR A 16 10.31 6.91 12.61
CA TYR A 16 10.88 7.41 11.37
C TYR A 16 10.03 8.54 10.77
N PRO A 17 10.64 9.43 9.95
CA PRO A 17 9.90 10.49 9.25
C PRO A 17 9.36 10.04 7.88
N ILE A 18 8.28 10.69 7.44
CA ILE A 18 7.79 10.66 6.06
C ILE A 18 7.89 12.06 5.48
N TYR A 19 8.69 12.21 4.42
CA TYR A 19 8.88 13.45 3.67
C TYR A 19 7.95 13.47 2.45
N PHE A 20 7.35 14.63 2.15
CA PHE A 20 6.45 14.86 1.02
C PHE A 20 7.01 15.99 0.17
N GLU A 21 7.66 15.66 -0.94
CA GLU A 21 8.42 16.59 -1.76
C GLU A 21 7.99 16.51 -3.24
N ASP A 22 8.32 17.56 -4.01
CA ASP A 22 7.94 17.66 -5.43
C ASP A 22 9.08 17.25 -6.39
N GLY A 23 10.17 16.71 -5.86
CA GLY A 23 11.36 16.27 -6.59
C GLY A 23 12.26 15.41 -5.72
N PHE A 24 13.42 14.99 -6.27
CA PHE A 24 14.42 14.23 -5.52
C PHE A 24 15.52 15.11 -4.90
N GLU A 25 15.54 16.43 -5.17
CA GLU A 25 16.63 17.34 -4.80
C GLU A 25 16.92 17.36 -3.30
N LYS A 26 15.89 17.16 -2.47
CA LYS A 26 16.02 17.14 -1.02
C LYS A 26 16.29 15.77 -0.42
N LEU A 27 16.36 14.71 -1.24
CA LEU A 27 16.59 13.34 -0.75
C LEU A 27 17.95 13.21 -0.05
N ALA A 28 19.00 13.85 -0.58
CA ALA A 28 20.32 13.87 0.07
C ALA A 28 20.30 14.57 1.43
N ASP A 29 19.50 15.63 1.56
CA ASP A 29 19.36 16.36 2.84
C ASP A 29 18.57 15.52 3.86
N ALA A 30 17.54 14.80 3.42
CA ALA A 30 16.81 13.86 4.27
C ALA A 30 17.76 12.75 4.79
N ILE A 31 18.62 12.19 3.93
CA ILE A 31 19.65 11.21 4.30
C ILE A 31 20.60 11.77 5.39
N ARG A 32 21.08 13.01 5.22
CA ARG A 32 21.96 13.66 6.23
C ARG A 32 21.22 13.91 7.55
N THR A 33 19.97 14.37 7.47
CA THR A 33 19.16 14.66 8.66
C THR A 33 19.00 13.42 9.54
N GLU A 34 18.87 12.23 8.92
CA GLU A 34 18.73 10.96 9.61
C GLU A 34 20.06 10.25 9.94
N GLY A 35 21.21 10.91 9.68
CA GLY A 35 22.55 10.37 9.96
C GLY A 35 22.87 9.09 9.15
N LEU A 36 22.41 9.03 7.90
CA LEU A 36 22.57 7.87 7.03
C LEU A 36 23.65 8.06 5.95
N GLU A 37 24.31 9.22 5.92
CA GLU A 37 25.36 9.55 4.95
C GLU A 37 26.67 8.75 5.17
N ASN A 38 27.55 8.81 4.18
CA ASN A 38 28.87 8.15 4.18
C ASN A 38 28.82 6.62 4.31
N ARG A 39 27.75 6.00 3.81
CA ARG A 39 27.54 4.54 3.76
C ARG A 39 27.58 4.03 2.32
N ASN A 40 27.74 2.73 2.14
CA ASN A 40 27.51 2.09 0.85
C ASN A 40 25.99 1.96 0.62
N PHE A 41 25.51 2.44 -0.51
CA PHE A 41 24.10 2.38 -0.89
C PHE A 41 23.87 1.35 -1.97
N CYS A 42 22.73 0.63 -1.90
CA CYS A 42 22.20 -0.15 -2.99
C CYS A 42 20.79 0.35 -3.32
N ILE A 43 20.62 0.92 -4.51
CA ILE A 43 19.30 1.26 -5.05
C ILE A 43 18.70 -0.03 -5.61
N VAL A 44 17.56 -0.45 -5.05
CA VAL A 44 16.77 -1.58 -5.51
C VAL A 44 15.56 -1.02 -6.25
N THR A 45 15.39 -1.41 -7.51
CA THR A 45 14.35 -0.88 -8.39
C THR A 45 13.90 -1.94 -9.41
N ASP A 46 12.92 -1.64 -10.23
CA ASP A 46 12.43 -2.52 -11.28
C ASP A 46 12.63 -1.94 -12.69
N THR A 47 12.38 -2.75 -13.72
CA THR A 47 12.58 -2.39 -15.12
C THR A 47 11.67 -1.27 -15.61
N ASN A 48 10.55 -0.97 -14.94
CA ASN A 48 9.69 0.17 -15.28
C ASN A 48 10.20 1.47 -14.65
N VAL A 49 10.71 1.43 -13.42
CA VAL A 49 11.09 2.61 -12.63
C VAL A 49 12.55 3.02 -12.90
N ALA A 50 13.45 2.06 -13.12
CA ALA A 50 14.87 2.32 -13.33
C ALA A 50 15.14 3.32 -14.47
N PRO A 51 14.55 3.17 -15.67
CA PRO A 51 14.79 4.10 -16.79
C PRO A 51 14.32 5.54 -16.50
N LEU A 52 13.35 5.69 -15.62
CA LEU A 52 12.74 6.99 -15.30
C LEU A 52 13.54 7.76 -14.24
N TYR A 53 14.00 7.06 -13.19
CA TYR A 53 14.45 7.73 -11.97
C TYR A 53 15.80 7.26 -11.41
N ALA A 54 16.31 6.08 -11.77
CA ALA A 54 17.51 5.55 -11.12
C ALA A 54 18.74 6.44 -11.30
N ALA A 55 18.94 6.97 -12.49
CA ALA A 55 20.09 7.86 -12.79
C ALA A 55 20.01 9.20 -12.03
N GLU A 56 18.81 9.78 -11.91
CA GLU A 56 18.58 11.00 -11.15
C GLU A 56 18.84 10.78 -9.66
N VAL A 57 18.26 9.71 -9.07
CA VAL A 57 18.46 9.36 -7.66
C VAL A 57 19.93 9.05 -7.36
N GLN A 58 20.63 8.33 -8.24
CA GLN A 58 22.07 8.11 -8.12
C GLN A 58 22.85 9.43 -8.09
N LYS A 59 22.54 10.36 -9.00
CA LYS A 59 23.19 11.68 -9.04
C LYS A 59 22.95 12.48 -7.77
N VAL A 60 21.72 12.52 -7.27
CA VAL A 60 21.35 13.25 -6.03
C VAL A 60 22.05 12.63 -4.82
N LEU A 61 22.19 11.32 -4.76
CA LEU A 61 22.78 10.62 -3.62
C LEU A 61 24.30 10.54 -3.65
N SER A 62 24.94 10.76 -4.81
CA SER A 62 26.39 10.71 -4.97
C SER A 62 27.19 11.57 -3.95
N PRO A 63 26.74 12.77 -3.56
CA PRO A 63 27.49 13.58 -2.57
C PRO A 63 27.39 13.06 -1.11
N VAL A 64 26.52 12.10 -0.83
CA VAL A 64 26.28 11.61 0.55
C VAL A 64 26.56 10.12 0.71
N ALA A 65 26.87 9.41 -0.37
CA ALA A 65 27.19 7.99 -0.35
C ALA A 65 28.70 7.76 -0.47
N SER A 66 29.23 6.73 0.19
CA SER A 66 30.61 6.27 -0.07
C SER A 66 30.70 5.52 -1.39
N LYS A 67 29.70 4.73 -1.72
CA LYS A 67 29.55 4.00 -2.98
C LYS A 67 28.06 3.80 -3.27
N ILE A 68 27.67 3.78 -4.54
CA ILE A 68 26.30 3.45 -4.95
C ILE A 68 26.33 2.31 -5.96
N SER A 69 25.59 1.26 -5.68
CA SER A 69 25.24 0.18 -6.60
C SER A 69 23.74 0.21 -6.92
N VAL A 70 23.36 -0.44 -8.02
CA VAL A 70 21.96 -0.54 -8.45
C VAL A 70 21.63 -2.00 -8.72
N PHE A 71 20.55 -2.48 -8.14
CA PHE A 71 19.94 -3.77 -8.48
C PHE A 71 18.59 -3.52 -9.13
N THR A 72 18.44 -3.96 -10.37
CA THR A 72 17.20 -3.85 -11.14
C THR A 72 16.67 -5.25 -11.44
N PHE A 73 15.38 -5.49 -11.13
CA PHE A 73 14.70 -6.74 -11.45
C PHE A 73 13.48 -6.47 -12.35
N GLU A 74 12.93 -7.52 -12.95
CA GLU A 74 11.78 -7.43 -13.84
C GLU A 74 10.54 -6.91 -13.09
N ALA A 75 9.87 -5.90 -13.64
CA ALA A 75 8.70 -5.30 -13.02
C ALA A 75 7.52 -6.27 -12.91
N GLY A 76 6.72 -6.13 -11.87
CA GLY A 76 5.47 -6.87 -11.65
C GLY A 76 5.53 -7.87 -10.49
N GLU A 77 4.33 -8.30 -10.06
CA GLU A 77 4.15 -9.17 -8.88
C GLU A 77 4.87 -10.52 -9.01
N LYS A 78 5.02 -11.05 -10.22
CA LYS A 78 5.73 -12.31 -10.48
C LYS A 78 7.19 -12.30 -10.00
N SER A 79 7.79 -11.13 -9.92
CA SER A 79 9.16 -10.94 -9.41
C SER A 79 9.24 -10.85 -7.88
N LYS A 80 8.12 -10.73 -7.19
CA LYS A 80 8.05 -10.63 -5.74
C LYS A 80 8.19 -11.99 -5.06
N ASN A 81 9.36 -12.61 -5.19
CA ASN A 81 9.62 -13.97 -4.74
C ASN A 81 11.03 -14.16 -4.16
N LEU A 82 11.28 -15.32 -3.51
CA LEU A 82 12.56 -15.63 -2.89
C LEU A 82 13.73 -15.73 -3.88
N ASN A 83 13.48 -16.08 -5.15
CA ASN A 83 14.55 -16.15 -6.15
C ASN A 83 15.10 -14.76 -6.47
N THR A 84 14.24 -13.76 -6.59
CA THR A 84 14.64 -12.36 -6.79
C THR A 84 15.39 -11.82 -5.57
N VAL A 85 14.94 -12.17 -4.35
CA VAL A 85 15.67 -11.81 -3.11
C VAL A 85 17.06 -12.46 -3.08
N GLN A 86 17.18 -13.70 -3.53
CA GLN A 86 18.49 -14.38 -3.62
C GLN A 86 19.42 -13.67 -4.63
N GLN A 87 18.88 -13.17 -5.75
CA GLN A 87 19.66 -12.36 -6.70
C GLN A 87 20.11 -11.04 -6.06
N LEU A 88 19.22 -10.37 -5.32
CA LEU A 88 19.59 -9.18 -4.55
C LEU A 88 20.75 -9.48 -3.59
N TYR A 89 20.71 -10.57 -2.82
CA TYR A 89 21.82 -10.92 -1.90
C TYR A 89 23.14 -11.10 -2.62
N LYS A 90 23.16 -11.72 -3.80
CA LYS A 90 24.39 -11.85 -4.59
C LYS A 90 25.00 -10.50 -4.92
N VAL A 91 24.16 -9.56 -5.38
CA VAL A 91 24.61 -8.20 -5.67
C VAL A 91 25.13 -7.50 -4.41
N LEU A 92 24.41 -7.60 -3.29
CA LEU A 92 24.85 -6.99 -2.03
C LEU A 92 26.22 -7.53 -1.56
N ILE A 93 26.48 -8.84 -1.75
CA ILE A 93 27.76 -9.47 -1.42
C ILE A 93 28.87 -9.01 -2.38
N GLU A 94 28.63 -9.06 -3.69
CA GLU A 94 29.59 -8.68 -4.72
C GLU A 94 29.99 -7.20 -4.60
N GLU A 95 29.03 -6.34 -4.29
CA GLU A 95 29.23 -4.91 -4.06
C GLU A 95 29.78 -4.56 -2.66
N LYS A 96 30.02 -5.60 -1.81
CA LYS A 96 30.60 -5.51 -0.47
C LYS A 96 29.77 -4.63 0.48
N LEU A 97 28.45 -4.74 0.42
CA LEU A 97 27.60 -4.09 1.41
C LEU A 97 27.75 -4.77 2.76
N ASP A 98 27.95 -3.99 3.80
CA ASP A 98 28.14 -4.41 5.18
C ASP A 98 26.91 -4.08 6.05
N ARG A 99 27.01 -4.29 7.38
CA ARG A 99 25.92 -4.04 8.32
C ARG A 99 25.56 -2.56 8.49
N LYS A 100 26.43 -1.65 8.04
CA LYS A 100 26.17 -0.20 8.07
C LYS A 100 25.65 0.33 6.75
N SER A 101 25.61 -0.49 5.73
CA SER A 101 25.12 -0.13 4.40
C SER A 101 23.62 0.14 4.39
N LEU A 102 23.14 0.80 3.36
CA LEU A 102 21.75 1.25 3.24
C LEU A 102 21.13 0.74 1.92
N ILE A 103 19.97 0.11 2.02
CA ILE A 103 19.14 -0.21 0.85
C ILE A 103 18.16 0.94 0.61
N ILE A 104 18.03 1.34 -0.66
CA ILE A 104 17.10 2.37 -1.11
C ILE A 104 16.08 1.71 -2.04
N ALA A 105 14.86 1.50 -1.53
CA ALA A 105 13.76 0.91 -2.27
C ALA A 105 13.10 1.97 -3.16
N LEU A 106 13.50 2.08 -4.42
CA LEU A 106 13.01 3.05 -5.39
C LEU A 106 11.98 2.39 -6.30
N GLY A 107 10.69 2.52 -6.00
CA GLY A 107 9.65 1.86 -6.83
C GLY A 107 8.27 1.78 -6.19
N GLY A 108 7.43 0.94 -6.77
CA GLY A 108 6.10 0.62 -6.23
C GLY A 108 6.14 -0.33 -5.04
N GLY A 109 4.96 -0.85 -4.65
CA GLY A 109 4.83 -1.77 -3.50
C GLY A 109 5.67 -3.04 -3.62
N VAL A 110 5.78 -3.62 -4.81
CA VAL A 110 6.62 -4.80 -5.07
C VAL A 110 8.08 -4.54 -4.72
N VAL A 111 8.62 -3.40 -5.17
CA VAL A 111 10.00 -3.00 -4.87
C VAL A 111 10.18 -2.76 -3.37
N GLY A 112 9.25 -2.02 -2.76
CA GLY A 112 9.30 -1.71 -1.33
C GLY A 112 9.29 -2.94 -0.44
N ASP A 113 8.40 -3.89 -0.73
CA ASP A 113 8.26 -5.13 0.03
C ASP A 113 9.47 -6.06 -0.14
N LEU A 114 9.92 -6.26 -1.39
CA LEU A 114 11.08 -7.11 -1.71
C LEU A 114 12.38 -6.54 -1.14
N ALA A 115 12.63 -5.25 -1.35
CA ALA A 115 13.84 -4.59 -0.85
C ALA A 115 13.86 -4.53 0.68
N GLY A 116 12.71 -4.24 1.31
CA GLY A 116 12.57 -4.23 2.76
C GLY A 116 12.76 -5.63 3.36
N PHE A 117 12.24 -6.69 2.74
CA PHE A 117 12.48 -8.06 3.17
C PHE A 117 13.96 -8.47 2.96
N GLY A 118 14.55 -8.09 1.83
CA GLY A 118 15.97 -8.26 1.59
C GLY A 118 16.82 -7.59 2.67
N ALA A 119 16.49 -6.34 3.03
CA ALA A 119 17.15 -5.61 4.11
C ALA A 119 16.98 -6.29 5.47
N ALA A 120 15.76 -6.77 5.78
CA ALA A 120 15.46 -7.44 7.06
C ALA A 120 16.28 -8.72 7.28
N THR A 121 16.64 -9.40 6.21
CA THR A 121 17.23 -10.75 6.27
C THR A 121 18.72 -10.78 5.93
N TYR A 122 19.22 -9.85 5.09
CA TYR A 122 20.64 -9.71 4.78
C TYR A 122 21.44 -9.36 6.04
N LEU A 123 22.50 -10.12 6.33
CA LEU A 123 23.36 -9.96 7.53
C LEU A 123 22.59 -9.90 8.88
N ARG A 124 21.39 -10.47 8.95
CA ARG A 124 20.42 -10.43 10.07
C ARG A 124 19.76 -9.07 10.28
N GLY A 125 19.71 -8.27 9.26
CA GLY A 125 19.10 -6.94 9.21
C GLY A 125 20.10 -5.82 8.96
N ILE A 126 19.84 -5.03 7.92
CA ILE A 126 20.51 -3.76 7.62
C ILE A 126 19.45 -2.66 7.43
N ASP A 127 19.86 -1.42 7.50
CA ASP A 127 18.97 -0.28 7.29
C ASP A 127 18.45 -0.21 5.85
N PHE A 128 17.21 0.27 5.70
CA PHE A 128 16.66 0.62 4.39
C PHE A 128 15.78 1.88 4.47
N ILE A 129 15.55 2.50 3.33
CA ILE A 129 14.59 3.59 3.15
C ILE A 129 13.62 3.26 2.03
N GLN A 130 12.41 3.82 2.12
CA GLN A 130 11.38 3.74 1.09
C GLN A 130 11.38 5.02 0.25
N VAL A 131 11.43 4.86 -1.08
CA VAL A 131 11.23 5.93 -2.06
C VAL A 131 10.10 5.50 -3.00
N PRO A 132 8.83 5.56 -2.50
CA PRO A 132 7.68 5.02 -3.22
C PRO A 132 7.32 5.88 -4.45
N THR A 133 7.09 5.23 -5.60
CA THR A 133 6.83 5.89 -6.88
C THR A 133 5.42 5.68 -7.42
N THR A 134 4.61 4.82 -6.81
CA THR A 134 3.21 4.62 -7.17
C THR A 134 2.29 5.21 -6.10
N LEU A 135 1.08 5.65 -6.48
CA LEU A 135 0.13 6.19 -5.51
C LEU A 135 -0.19 5.18 -4.41
N LEU A 136 -0.41 3.90 -4.78
CA LEU A 136 -0.64 2.82 -3.82
C LEU A 136 0.49 2.70 -2.81
N SER A 137 1.75 2.74 -3.26
CA SER A 137 2.88 2.64 -2.34
C SER A 137 3.05 3.89 -1.46
N GLN A 138 2.72 5.06 -1.96
CA GLN A 138 2.76 6.30 -1.19
C GLN A 138 1.71 6.33 -0.06
N VAL A 139 0.48 5.87 -0.32
CA VAL A 139 -0.60 5.96 0.65
C VAL A 139 -0.73 4.73 1.55
N ASP A 140 -0.15 3.59 1.14
CA ASP A 140 -0.36 2.33 1.84
C ASP A 140 0.95 1.57 2.10
N SER A 141 1.55 0.88 1.13
CA SER A 141 2.55 -0.16 1.40
C SER A 141 3.85 0.35 2.03
N SER A 142 4.25 1.61 1.82
CA SER A 142 5.47 2.17 2.43
C SER A 142 5.35 2.48 3.94
N VAL A 143 4.14 2.40 4.51
CA VAL A 143 3.89 2.75 5.92
C VAL A 143 3.53 1.50 6.73
N GLY A 144 4.24 1.31 7.86
CA GLY A 144 3.91 0.23 8.81
C GLY A 144 4.82 -0.98 8.77
N GLY A 145 5.89 -0.94 7.95
CA GLY A 145 7.01 -1.89 7.99
C GLY A 145 6.70 -3.35 7.67
N LYS A 146 5.54 -3.65 7.08
CA LYS A 146 5.29 -4.96 6.50
C LYS A 146 6.15 -5.10 5.26
N THR A 147 7.03 -6.09 5.22
CA THR A 147 7.89 -6.41 4.08
C THR A 147 7.79 -7.90 3.81
N GLY A 148 7.90 -8.32 2.56
CA GLY A 148 7.75 -9.73 2.27
C GLY A 148 7.69 -10.04 0.78
N VAL A 149 7.60 -11.33 0.52
CA VAL A 149 7.50 -11.89 -0.83
C VAL A 149 6.46 -12.99 -0.87
N ASP A 150 6.05 -13.32 -2.07
CA ASP A 150 5.09 -14.37 -2.35
C ASP A 150 5.77 -15.75 -2.32
N LEU A 151 5.01 -16.77 -1.98
CA LEU A 151 5.41 -18.15 -2.06
C LEU A 151 4.40 -18.90 -2.93
N GLU A 152 4.84 -19.31 -4.13
CA GLU A 152 3.97 -19.93 -5.13
C GLU A 152 2.74 -19.06 -5.45
N GLN A 153 1.52 -19.58 -5.20
CA GLN A 153 0.26 -18.85 -5.39
C GLN A 153 -0.18 -18.01 -4.18
N TYR A 154 0.60 -18.01 -3.10
CA TYR A 154 0.24 -17.34 -1.85
C TYR A 154 0.97 -16.00 -1.74
N LYS A 155 0.23 -14.89 -1.75
CA LYS A 155 0.79 -13.54 -1.59
C LYS A 155 1.26 -13.28 -0.16
N ASN A 156 2.40 -12.60 -0.03
CA ASN A 156 2.93 -12.05 1.22
C ASN A 156 3.12 -13.08 2.37
N MET A 157 3.30 -14.36 2.05
CA MET A 157 3.40 -15.42 3.07
C MET A 157 4.76 -15.48 3.76
N VAL A 158 5.80 -15.00 3.10
CA VAL A 158 7.14 -14.94 3.65
C VAL A 158 7.55 -13.51 3.85
N GLY A 159 7.67 -13.06 5.11
CA GLY A 159 7.92 -11.66 5.37
C GLY A 159 8.47 -11.37 6.76
N ALA A 160 8.76 -10.10 6.98
CA ALA A 160 9.24 -9.58 8.25
C ALA A 160 8.63 -8.20 8.53
N PHE A 161 8.47 -7.87 9.81
CA PHE A 161 8.24 -6.49 10.23
C PHE A 161 9.59 -5.79 10.31
N HIS A 162 9.93 -5.02 9.28
CA HIS A 162 11.15 -4.24 9.21
C HIS A 162 10.81 -2.79 8.83
N GLN A 163 11.06 -1.86 9.74
CA GLN A 163 10.68 -0.46 9.52
C GLN A 163 11.76 0.28 8.74
N PRO A 164 11.39 1.15 7.81
CA PRO A 164 12.35 1.99 7.12
C PRO A 164 12.94 3.05 8.07
N ARG A 165 14.15 3.53 7.77
CA ARG A 165 14.75 4.66 8.47
C ARG A 165 14.09 5.99 8.10
N LEU A 166 13.56 6.10 6.91
CA LEU A 166 12.70 7.18 6.43
C LEU A 166 11.88 6.71 5.23
N VAL A 167 10.80 7.43 4.95
CA VAL A 167 10.04 7.34 3.69
C VAL A 167 10.18 8.70 2.99
N TYR A 168 10.61 8.70 1.74
CA TYR A 168 10.74 9.91 0.93
C TYR A 168 9.83 9.82 -0.30
N MET A 169 8.78 10.61 -0.31
CA MET A 169 7.79 10.65 -1.38
C MET A 169 8.08 11.82 -2.31
N ASN A 170 8.46 11.53 -3.55
CA ASN A 170 8.46 12.48 -4.63
C ASN A 170 7.10 12.43 -5.35
N LEU A 171 6.26 13.44 -5.16
CA LEU A 171 4.92 13.48 -5.73
C LEU A 171 4.93 13.58 -7.26
N HIS A 172 5.99 14.10 -7.87
CA HIS A 172 6.12 14.16 -9.34
C HIS A 172 6.20 12.78 -9.99
N THR A 173 6.54 11.72 -9.26
CA THR A 173 6.54 10.35 -9.81
C THR A 173 5.14 9.92 -10.28
N LEU A 174 4.09 10.51 -9.73
CA LEU A 174 2.71 10.24 -10.13
C LEU A 174 2.38 10.74 -11.54
N ARG A 175 3.19 11.64 -12.12
CA ARG A 175 3.00 12.12 -13.50
C ARG A 175 3.37 11.07 -14.56
N SER A 176 4.28 10.16 -14.22
CA SER A 176 4.66 9.05 -15.10
C SER A 176 3.87 7.77 -14.81
N LEU A 177 3.05 7.79 -13.74
CA LEU A 177 2.28 6.62 -13.35
C LEU A 177 1.12 6.40 -14.32
N PRO A 178 0.95 5.19 -14.89
CA PRO A 178 -0.20 4.87 -15.72
C PRO A 178 -1.53 5.13 -15.01
N ALA A 179 -2.54 5.62 -15.73
CA ALA A 179 -3.84 6.01 -15.17
C ALA A 179 -4.51 4.86 -14.39
N GLU A 180 -4.35 3.63 -14.84
CA GLU A 180 -4.87 2.44 -14.17
C GLU A 180 -4.18 2.20 -12.81
N GLN A 181 -2.87 2.41 -12.72
CA GLN A 181 -2.11 2.31 -11.46
C GLN A 181 -2.45 3.47 -10.52
N PHE A 182 -2.74 4.65 -11.05
CA PHE A 182 -3.25 5.77 -10.25
C PHE A 182 -4.62 5.42 -9.67
N ALA A 183 -5.55 4.93 -10.49
CA ALA A 183 -6.87 4.46 -10.03
C ALA A 183 -6.74 3.37 -8.96
N CYS A 184 -5.81 2.42 -9.13
CA CYS A 184 -5.52 1.40 -8.11
C CYS A 184 -5.18 2.03 -6.75
N GLY A 185 -4.34 3.05 -6.71
CA GLY A 185 -4.04 3.78 -5.47
C GLY A 185 -5.26 4.51 -4.88
N MET A 186 -6.16 5.02 -5.74
CA MET A 186 -7.40 5.67 -5.31
C MET A 186 -8.34 4.70 -4.58
N GLY A 187 -8.34 3.42 -4.91
CA GLY A 187 -9.11 2.39 -4.19
C GLY A 187 -8.75 2.36 -2.69
N GLU A 188 -7.46 2.42 -2.37
CA GLU A 188 -6.97 2.47 -0.99
C GLU A 188 -7.28 3.82 -0.29
N ILE A 189 -7.24 4.91 -1.04
CA ILE A 189 -7.56 6.24 -0.50
C ILE A 189 -9.04 6.34 -0.12
N LEU A 190 -9.94 5.90 -1.01
CA LEU A 190 -11.38 5.86 -0.73
C LEU A 190 -11.67 4.95 0.47
N LYS A 191 -11.07 3.77 0.52
CA LYS A 191 -11.16 2.86 1.66
C LYS A 191 -10.73 3.55 2.96
N THR A 192 -9.59 4.24 2.94
CA THR A 192 -9.05 4.93 4.13
C THR A 192 -10.03 5.96 4.67
N GLY A 193 -10.67 6.76 3.82
CA GLY A 193 -11.71 7.70 4.22
C GLY A 193 -12.94 6.99 4.82
N LEU A 194 -13.39 5.92 4.19
CA LEU A 194 -14.55 5.14 4.65
C LEU A 194 -14.32 4.45 6.00
N ILE A 195 -13.07 4.15 6.36
CA ILE A 195 -12.75 3.50 7.64
C ILE A 195 -13.00 4.44 8.82
N CYS A 196 -12.53 5.69 8.77
CA CYS A 196 -12.52 6.54 9.96
C CYS A 196 -12.56 8.05 9.71
N ASP A 197 -12.71 8.53 8.46
CA ASP A 197 -12.67 9.97 8.13
C ASP A 197 -13.61 10.31 6.97
N GLY A 198 -14.90 10.50 7.29
CA GLY A 198 -15.93 10.83 6.30
C GLY A 198 -15.71 12.18 5.62
N ASP A 199 -15.17 13.17 6.31
CA ASP A 199 -14.86 14.49 5.73
C ASP A 199 -13.72 14.35 4.71
N PHE A 200 -12.73 13.54 5.00
CA PHE A 200 -11.67 13.22 4.05
C PHE A 200 -12.23 12.46 2.83
N TYR A 201 -13.11 11.49 3.02
CA TYR A 201 -13.78 10.81 1.92
C TYR A 201 -14.54 11.79 1.02
N GLN A 202 -15.33 12.69 1.61
CA GLN A 202 -16.07 13.70 0.88
C GLN A 202 -15.14 14.67 0.15
N PHE A 203 -14.05 15.11 0.78
CA PHE A 203 -13.03 15.93 0.14
C PHE A 203 -12.46 15.26 -1.12
N VAL A 204 -12.08 13.98 -1.03
CA VAL A 204 -11.54 13.22 -2.16
C VAL A 204 -12.56 13.13 -3.30
N CYS A 205 -13.84 12.90 -3.00
CA CYS A 205 -14.89 12.85 -4.01
C CYS A 205 -15.18 14.23 -4.63
N ALA A 206 -15.20 15.28 -3.82
CA ALA A 206 -15.50 16.66 -4.29
C ALA A 206 -14.40 17.24 -5.19
N GLU A 207 -13.13 16.94 -4.92
CA GLU A 207 -11.98 17.45 -5.68
C GLU A 207 -11.49 16.49 -6.76
N GLN A 208 -12.31 15.50 -7.15
CA GLN A 208 -11.96 14.42 -8.05
C GLN A 208 -11.30 14.88 -9.35
N GLU A 209 -11.84 15.89 -10.04
CA GLU A 209 -11.31 16.38 -11.31
C GLU A 209 -9.89 16.93 -11.16
N LYS A 210 -9.64 17.75 -10.14
CA LYS A 210 -8.31 18.35 -9.89
C LYS A 210 -7.30 17.31 -9.43
N ILE A 211 -7.73 16.32 -8.63
CA ILE A 211 -6.88 15.19 -8.20
C ILE A 211 -6.45 14.38 -9.43
N GLN A 212 -7.36 14.10 -10.36
CA GLN A 212 -7.03 13.41 -11.61
C GLN A 212 -6.15 14.24 -12.55
N GLN A 213 -6.21 15.56 -12.47
CA GLN A 213 -5.31 16.48 -13.17
C GLN A 213 -3.94 16.61 -12.48
N LEU A 214 -3.74 15.86 -11.40
CA LEU A 214 -2.50 15.81 -10.61
C LEU A 214 -2.14 17.18 -9.99
N ASP A 215 -3.15 17.90 -9.46
CA ASP A 215 -2.89 19.10 -8.66
C ASP A 215 -2.01 18.75 -7.46
N THR A 216 -0.81 19.28 -7.45
CA THR A 216 0.24 18.89 -6.49
C THR A 216 -0.17 19.20 -5.04
N ALA A 217 -0.86 20.33 -4.80
CA ALA A 217 -1.27 20.71 -3.45
C ALA A 217 -2.35 19.77 -2.91
N LEU A 218 -3.33 19.38 -3.75
CA LEU A 218 -4.38 18.44 -3.39
C LEU A 218 -3.81 17.01 -3.22
N LEU A 219 -2.90 16.59 -4.10
CA LEU A 219 -2.21 15.31 -3.96
C LEU A 219 -1.44 15.23 -2.63
N LYS A 220 -0.65 16.27 -2.31
CA LYS A 220 0.09 16.33 -1.04
C LYS A 220 -0.85 16.24 0.16
N LYS A 221 -1.95 17.00 0.15
CA LYS A 221 -2.96 16.97 1.21
C LYS A 221 -3.58 15.58 1.36
N MET A 222 -3.99 14.97 0.26
CA MET A 222 -4.62 13.64 0.22
C MET A 222 -3.68 12.55 0.69
N ILE A 223 -2.47 12.47 0.14
CA ILE A 223 -1.47 11.45 0.48
C ILE A 223 -1.04 11.58 1.94
N ARG A 224 -0.76 12.81 2.38
CA ARG A 224 -0.41 13.10 3.77
C ARG A 224 -1.50 12.61 4.73
N ARG A 225 -2.79 12.89 4.42
CA ARG A 225 -3.90 12.46 5.28
C ARG A 225 -4.02 10.94 5.36
N CYS A 226 -3.84 10.22 4.27
CA CYS A 226 -3.77 8.77 4.28
C CYS A 226 -2.64 8.25 5.18
N CYS A 227 -1.44 8.82 5.05
CA CYS A 227 -0.29 8.46 5.87
C CYS A 227 -0.53 8.74 7.37
N GLU A 228 -1.16 9.87 7.72
CA GLU A 228 -1.53 10.21 9.10
C GLU A 228 -2.48 9.19 9.70
N ILE A 229 -3.55 8.84 8.97
CA ILE A 229 -4.53 7.84 9.40
C ILE A 229 -3.85 6.49 9.59
N LYS A 230 -3.10 6.04 8.60
CA LYS A 230 -2.42 4.74 8.66
C LYS A 230 -1.35 4.69 9.75
N ALA A 231 -0.53 5.73 9.88
CA ALA A 231 0.48 5.82 10.94
C ALA A 231 -0.16 5.73 12.33
N GLY A 232 -1.27 6.45 12.56
CA GLY A 232 -2.01 6.37 13.82
C GLY A 232 -2.55 4.98 14.12
N VAL A 233 -3.11 4.28 13.13
CA VAL A 233 -3.57 2.89 13.28
C VAL A 233 -2.40 1.95 13.58
N VAL A 234 -1.28 2.08 12.86
CA VAL A 234 -0.07 1.26 13.06
C VAL A 234 0.56 1.51 14.43
N GLU A 235 0.55 2.76 14.91
CA GLU A 235 1.06 3.10 16.25
C GLU A 235 0.28 2.37 17.35
N ARG A 236 -1.06 2.35 17.26
CA ARG A 236 -1.94 1.70 18.26
C ARG A 236 -1.95 0.17 18.14
N ASP A 237 -1.74 -0.36 16.92
CA ASP A 237 -1.75 -1.81 16.67
C ASP A 237 -0.66 -2.24 15.67
N PRO A 238 0.61 -2.25 16.09
CA PRO A 238 1.74 -2.54 15.20
C PRO A 238 1.74 -3.98 14.64
N LYS A 239 1.07 -4.93 15.31
CA LYS A 239 1.06 -6.36 14.92
C LYS A 239 -0.25 -6.84 14.32
N GLU A 240 -1.23 -5.93 14.05
CA GLU A 240 -2.53 -6.28 13.47
C GLU A 240 -3.34 -7.30 14.31
N GLN A 241 -3.35 -7.09 15.62
CA GLN A 241 -4.11 -7.95 16.54
C GLN A 241 -5.50 -7.39 16.90
N GLY A 242 -5.79 -6.15 16.53
CA GLY A 242 -7.01 -5.42 16.89
C GLY A 242 -7.48 -4.44 15.82
N GLU A 243 -7.36 -3.13 16.11
CA GLU A 243 -7.87 -2.03 15.27
C GLU A 243 -7.31 -2.02 13.84
N ARG A 244 -6.05 -2.42 13.66
CA ARG A 244 -5.41 -2.46 12.34
C ARG A 244 -6.15 -3.37 11.35
N ALA A 245 -6.93 -4.33 11.83
CA ALA A 245 -7.77 -5.18 10.98
C ALA A 245 -8.88 -4.37 10.26
N LEU A 246 -9.22 -3.15 10.70
CA LEU A 246 -10.13 -2.24 9.98
C LEU A 246 -9.58 -1.87 8.59
N LEU A 247 -8.24 -1.83 8.43
CA LEU A 247 -7.61 -1.59 7.13
C LEU A 247 -7.96 -2.66 6.08
N ASN A 248 -8.54 -3.79 6.50
CA ASN A 248 -9.05 -4.85 5.63
C ASN A 248 -10.49 -4.63 5.14
N LEU A 249 -11.07 -3.42 5.30
CA LEU A 249 -12.35 -3.08 4.68
C LEU A 249 -12.28 -3.34 3.17
N GLY A 250 -13.24 -4.10 2.63
CA GLY A 250 -13.25 -4.52 1.22
C GLY A 250 -12.30 -5.69 0.87
N HIS A 251 -11.28 -5.95 1.66
CA HIS A 251 -10.26 -6.96 1.33
C HIS A 251 -10.76 -8.41 1.38
N THR A 252 -11.72 -8.71 2.24
CA THR A 252 -12.21 -10.08 2.43
C THR A 252 -12.79 -10.66 1.13
N ILE A 253 -13.63 -9.91 0.43
CA ILE A 253 -14.18 -10.30 -0.87
C ILE A 253 -13.20 -9.91 -1.99
N GLY A 254 -12.54 -8.76 -1.89
CA GLY A 254 -11.56 -8.29 -2.87
C GLY A 254 -10.44 -9.29 -3.13
N HIS A 255 -9.82 -9.87 -2.11
CA HIS A 255 -8.77 -10.89 -2.27
C HIS A 255 -9.31 -12.20 -2.89
N ALA A 256 -10.54 -12.59 -2.57
CA ALA A 256 -11.17 -13.75 -3.21
C ALA A 256 -11.35 -13.51 -4.72
N VAL A 257 -11.81 -12.32 -5.10
CA VAL A 257 -11.93 -11.89 -6.50
C VAL A 257 -10.55 -11.83 -7.18
N GLU A 258 -9.56 -11.20 -6.54
CA GLU A 258 -8.19 -11.09 -7.06
C GLU A 258 -7.61 -12.46 -7.41
N LYS A 259 -7.77 -13.43 -6.51
CA LYS A 259 -7.30 -14.80 -6.70
C LYS A 259 -8.05 -15.54 -7.80
N LEU A 260 -9.37 -15.43 -7.84
CA LEU A 260 -10.20 -16.11 -8.85
C LEU A 260 -10.02 -15.53 -10.26
N MET A 261 -9.65 -14.25 -10.36
CA MET A 261 -9.30 -13.58 -11.62
C MET A 261 -7.86 -13.82 -12.06
N ASP A 262 -7.13 -14.71 -11.39
CA ASP A 262 -5.73 -15.01 -11.69
C ASP A 262 -4.85 -13.74 -11.76
N PHE A 263 -5.08 -12.83 -10.81
CA PHE A 263 -4.37 -11.56 -10.68
C PHE A 263 -4.41 -10.65 -11.94
N LYS A 264 -5.44 -10.79 -12.77
CA LYS A 264 -5.66 -9.92 -13.95
C LYS A 264 -6.14 -8.53 -13.57
N LEU A 265 -6.82 -8.40 -12.43
CA LEU A 265 -7.22 -7.12 -11.85
C LEU A 265 -6.14 -6.64 -10.87
N LEU A 266 -5.93 -5.32 -10.84
CA LEU A 266 -5.05 -4.70 -9.88
C LEU A 266 -5.66 -4.73 -8.47
N HIS A 267 -4.80 -4.76 -7.46
CA HIS A 267 -5.20 -4.84 -6.05
C HIS A 267 -6.28 -3.82 -5.67
N GLY A 268 -6.08 -2.53 -5.94
CA GLY A 268 -7.07 -1.50 -5.60
C GLY A 268 -8.39 -1.60 -6.38
N GLN A 269 -8.39 -2.22 -7.56
CA GLN A 269 -9.62 -2.54 -8.28
C GLN A 269 -10.40 -3.63 -7.54
N CYS A 270 -9.72 -4.66 -7.07
CA CYS A 270 -10.33 -5.72 -6.25
C CYS A 270 -10.83 -5.18 -4.91
N VAL A 271 -10.08 -4.28 -4.29
CA VAL A 271 -10.50 -3.58 -3.06
C VAL A 271 -11.80 -2.78 -3.31
N ALA A 272 -11.89 -2.03 -4.42
CA ALA A 272 -13.10 -1.28 -4.76
C ALA A 272 -14.32 -2.20 -4.92
N ILE A 273 -14.19 -3.32 -5.65
CA ILE A 273 -15.25 -4.34 -5.77
C ILE A 273 -15.66 -4.83 -4.36
N GLY A 274 -14.69 -5.14 -3.50
CA GLY A 274 -14.95 -5.57 -2.14
C GLY A 274 -15.60 -4.48 -1.26
N LEU A 275 -15.29 -3.20 -1.50
CA LEU A 275 -15.95 -2.07 -0.83
C LEU A 275 -17.43 -2.02 -1.19
N ILE A 276 -17.81 -2.21 -2.46
CA ILE A 276 -19.21 -2.24 -2.89
C ILE A 276 -19.97 -3.39 -2.21
N ALA A 277 -19.37 -4.58 -2.17
CA ALA A 277 -19.98 -5.73 -1.49
C ALA A 277 -20.17 -5.47 0.02
N ALA A 278 -19.16 -4.92 0.70
CA ALA A 278 -19.24 -4.57 2.12
C ALA A 278 -20.25 -3.45 2.37
N ALA A 279 -20.35 -2.46 1.48
CA ALA A 279 -21.34 -1.39 1.55
C ALA A 279 -22.76 -1.94 1.40
N LYS A 280 -22.98 -2.89 0.49
CA LYS A 280 -24.29 -3.54 0.32
C LYS A 280 -24.74 -4.30 1.56
N ILE A 281 -23.83 -5.08 2.17
CA ILE A 281 -24.12 -5.77 3.42
C ILE A 281 -24.46 -4.77 4.53
N SER A 282 -23.69 -3.67 4.61
CA SER A 282 -23.93 -2.60 5.59
C SER A 282 -25.28 -1.90 5.35
N LEU A 283 -25.66 -1.65 4.10
CA LEU A 283 -26.97 -1.12 3.72
C LEU A 283 -28.11 -2.06 4.16
N ASN A 284 -28.00 -3.35 3.81
CA ASN A 284 -29.02 -4.35 4.14
C ASN A 284 -29.23 -4.48 5.67
N ARG A 285 -28.19 -4.23 6.46
CA ARG A 285 -28.25 -4.16 7.94
C ARG A 285 -28.75 -2.81 8.48
N GLY A 286 -29.07 -1.83 7.63
CA GLY A 286 -29.46 -0.48 8.05
C GLY A 286 -28.35 0.34 8.69
N LEU A 287 -27.09 -0.02 8.46
CA LEU A 287 -25.90 0.69 8.94
C LEU A 287 -25.48 1.82 8.01
N LEU A 288 -25.90 1.76 6.75
CA LEU A 288 -25.81 2.80 5.74
C LEU A 288 -27.22 3.17 5.26
N THR A 289 -27.39 4.41 4.87
CA THR A 289 -28.54 4.86 4.07
C THR A 289 -28.31 4.55 2.60
N GLU A 290 -29.40 4.46 1.79
CA GLU A 290 -29.31 4.30 0.34
C GLU A 290 -28.45 5.42 -0.29
N LYS A 291 -28.57 6.66 0.21
CA LYS A 291 -27.78 7.80 -0.24
C LYS A 291 -26.28 7.58 -0.04
N GLU A 292 -25.88 7.11 1.13
CA GLU A 292 -24.46 6.83 1.45
C GLU A 292 -23.91 5.67 0.61
N TYR A 293 -24.72 4.63 0.40
CA TYR A 293 -24.35 3.54 -0.49
C TYR A 293 -24.09 4.03 -1.91
N GLN A 294 -25.01 4.83 -2.47
CA GLN A 294 -24.85 5.41 -3.81
C GLN A 294 -23.62 6.34 -3.90
N GLN A 295 -23.32 7.10 -2.85
CA GLN A 295 -22.10 7.91 -2.79
C GLN A 295 -20.83 7.05 -2.84
N ILE A 296 -20.82 5.86 -2.23
CA ILE A 296 -19.69 4.94 -2.29
C ILE A 296 -19.50 4.40 -3.71
N VAL A 297 -20.60 3.97 -4.36
CA VAL A 297 -20.57 3.52 -5.76
C VAL A 297 -20.02 4.62 -6.67
N GLN A 298 -20.62 5.82 -6.61
CA GLN A 298 -20.22 6.97 -7.43
C GLN A 298 -18.76 7.38 -7.16
N GLY A 299 -18.29 7.31 -5.91
CA GLY A 299 -16.90 7.59 -5.56
C GLY A 299 -15.93 6.63 -6.24
N CYS A 300 -16.24 5.35 -6.31
CA CYS A 300 -15.45 4.36 -7.04
C CYS A 300 -15.47 4.63 -8.56
N GLU A 301 -16.65 4.85 -9.13
CA GLU A 301 -16.83 5.12 -10.57
C GLU A 301 -16.11 6.41 -11.01
N ALA A 302 -16.15 7.46 -10.19
CA ALA A 302 -15.48 8.73 -10.45
C ALA A 302 -13.97 8.57 -10.67
N TYR A 303 -13.35 7.60 -10.00
CA TYR A 303 -11.94 7.25 -10.17
C TYR A 303 -11.71 6.07 -11.12
N ARG A 304 -12.71 5.69 -11.92
CA ARG A 304 -12.64 4.58 -12.90
C ARG A 304 -12.31 3.23 -12.25
N LEU A 305 -12.70 3.05 -11.00
CA LEU A 305 -12.61 1.78 -10.32
C LEU A 305 -13.83 0.93 -10.67
N PRO A 306 -13.66 -0.39 -10.86
CA PRO A 306 -14.79 -1.28 -11.14
C PRO A 306 -15.70 -1.38 -9.92
N THR A 307 -17.00 -1.36 -10.14
CA THR A 307 -18.04 -1.58 -9.12
C THR A 307 -18.73 -2.94 -9.28
N TYR A 308 -18.40 -3.66 -10.34
CA TYR A 308 -18.87 -5.02 -10.62
C TYR A 308 -17.80 -5.83 -11.36
N ILE A 309 -18.04 -7.12 -11.48
CA ILE A 309 -17.16 -8.08 -12.15
C ILE A 309 -18.02 -9.08 -12.94
N GLU A 310 -17.47 -9.57 -14.04
CA GLU A 310 -18.08 -10.59 -14.89
C GLU A 310 -17.27 -11.90 -14.87
N GLY A 311 -17.94 -13.00 -15.22
CA GLY A 311 -17.28 -14.28 -15.43
C GLY A 311 -16.99 -15.10 -14.17
N LEU A 312 -17.41 -14.65 -12.99
CA LEU A 312 -17.31 -15.41 -11.74
C LEU A 312 -18.70 -15.80 -11.22
N ARG A 313 -18.77 -16.87 -10.45
CA ARG A 313 -20.00 -17.30 -9.77
C ARG A 313 -19.94 -16.94 -8.29
N ALA A 314 -21.08 -16.54 -7.73
CA ALA A 314 -21.17 -16.14 -6.32
C ALA A 314 -20.67 -17.21 -5.36
N GLY A 315 -20.99 -18.49 -5.61
CA GLY A 315 -20.51 -19.60 -4.79
C GLY A 315 -18.99 -19.75 -4.78
N ASP A 316 -18.33 -19.55 -5.95
CA ASP A 316 -16.87 -19.66 -6.04
C ASP A 316 -16.17 -18.55 -5.23
N ILE A 317 -16.72 -17.32 -5.27
CA ILE A 317 -16.20 -16.18 -4.48
C ILE A 317 -16.40 -16.46 -2.98
N LEU A 318 -17.58 -16.94 -2.57
CA LEU A 318 -17.84 -17.29 -1.18
C LEU A 318 -16.88 -18.38 -0.68
N ASP A 319 -16.67 -19.44 -1.47
CA ASP A 319 -15.75 -20.53 -1.12
C ASP A 319 -14.30 -20.05 -1.02
N ALA A 320 -13.87 -19.17 -1.94
CA ALA A 320 -12.54 -18.56 -1.87
C ALA A 320 -12.37 -17.68 -0.62
N THR A 321 -13.39 -16.90 -0.26
CA THR A 321 -13.43 -16.08 0.94
C THR A 321 -13.25 -16.93 2.21
N LYS A 322 -13.87 -18.10 2.27
CA LYS A 322 -13.76 -19.02 3.42
C LYS A 322 -12.40 -19.70 3.52
N LYS A 323 -11.79 -20.03 2.38
CA LYS A 323 -10.47 -20.70 2.34
C LYS A 323 -9.35 -19.81 2.85
N ASP A 324 -9.40 -18.51 2.55
CA ASP A 324 -8.41 -17.53 3.01
C ASP A 324 -8.42 -17.38 4.55
N LYS A 325 -9.55 -17.63 5.20
CA LYS A 325 -9.78 -17.45 6.64
C LYS A 325 -9.74 -18.69 7.51
N LYS A 326 -9.61 -19.90 6.94
CA LYS A 326 -9.38 -21.11 7.71
C LYS A 326 -8.08 -21.07 8.55
N MET A 327 -7.20 -20.12 8.28
CA MET A 327 -5.95 -19.92 9.02
C MET A 327 -6.12 -19.14 10.34
N GLU A 328 -7.27 -18.52 10.62
CA GLU A 328 -7.57 -17.81 11.88
C GLU A 328 -8.77 -18.39 12.65
N GLN A 329 -8.67 -19.60 13.16
CA GLN A 329 -9.64 -20.21 14.13
C GLN A 329 -11.12 -20.24 13.72
N GLY A 330 -11.47 -20.24 12.44
CA GLY A 330 -12.83 -20.59 11.99
C GLY A 330 -13.90 -19.49 12.04
N GLN A 331 -13.60 -18.28 12.46
CA GLN A 331 -14.53 -17.14 12.41
C GLN A 331 -14.07 -16.09 11.39
N ILE A 332 -15.00 -15.69 10.50
CA ILE A 332 -14.76 -14.60 9.56
C ILE A 332 -14.80 -13.27 10.31
N LYS A 333 -13.67 -12.56 10.38
CA LYS A 333 -13.64 -11.15 10.76
C LYS A 333 -13.99 -10.33 9.52
N PHE A 334 -15.19 -9.82 9.43
CA PHE A 334 -15.61 -8.96 8.34
C PHE A 334 -15.63 -7.50 8.80
N VAL A 335 -15.22 -6.57 7.94
CA VAL A 335 -15.29 -5.15 8.26
C VAL A 335 -16.55 -4.58 7.61
N LEU A 336 -17.43 -4.01 8.41
CA LEU A 336 -18.65 -3.32 7.98
C LEU A 336 -18.51 -1.82 8.19
N MET A 337 -19.27 -1.04 7.41
CA MET A 337 -19.36 0.42 7.52
C MET A 337 -20.57 0.80 8.39
N LYS A 338 -20.42 1.92 9.11
CA LYS A 338 -21.50 2.56 9.86
C LYS A 338 -21.46 4.06 9.55
N GLY A 339 -22.21 4.48 8.54
CA GLY A 339 -22.08 5.80 7.93
C GLY A 339 -20.80 5.96 7.13
N LEU A 340 -20.61 7.10 6.48
CA LEU A 340 -19.36 7.46 5.82
C LEU A 340 -18.31 7.85 6.87
N GLY A 341 -17.15 7.19 6.85
CA GLY A 341 -16.06 7.46 7.78
C GLY A 341 -16.19 6.75 9.14
N GLY A 342 -17.00 5.73 9.22
CA GLY A 342 -17.07 4.84 10.37
C GLY A 342 -17.05 3.38 9.95
N SER A 343 -16.23 2.56 10.61
CA SER A 343 -16.20 1.11 10.36
C SER A 343 -15.92 0.33 11.64
N PHE A 344 -16.28 -0.93 11.63
CA PHE A 344 -16.06 -1.84 12.76
C PHE A 344 -15.87 -3.28 12.28
N ILE A 345 -15.25 -4.08 13.12
CA ILE A 345 -15.05 -5.51 12.86
C ILE A 345 -16.28 -6.26 13.34
N ASP A 346 -16.92 -6.99 12.43
CA ASP A 346 -18.06 -7.85 12.69
C ASP A 346 -17.68 -9.32 12.55
N ARG A 347 -18.17 -10.15 13.46
CA ARG A 347 -17.96 -11.61 13.46
C ARG A 347 -19.25 -12.39 13.28
N THR A 348 -20.36 -11.67 13.04
CA THR A 348 -21.69 -12.24 12.91
C THR A 348 -22.22 -12.26 11.48
N VAL A 349 -21.41 -11.76 10.52
CA VAL A 349 -21.79 -11.80 9.10
C VAL A 349 -21.94 -13.25 8.66
N THR A 350 -23.14 -13.57 8.17
CA THR A 350 -23.52 -14.90 7.72
C THR A 350 -23.14 -15.16 6.26
N ASP A 351 -23.11 -16.44 5.87
CA ASP A 351 -22.91 -16.82 4.48
C ASP A 351 -23.97 -16.22 3.54
N GLN A 352 -25.23 -16.11 4.02
CA GLN A 352 -26.31 -15.52 3.24
C GLN A 352 -26.06 -14.04 2.96
N GLU A 353 -25.61 -13.27 3.96
CA GLU A 353 -25.27 -11.85 3.79
C GLU A 353 -24.04 -11.66 2.89
N LEU A 354 -23.04 -12.55 3.01
CA LEU A 354 -21.91 -12.56 2.09
C LEU A 354 -22.36 -12.81 0.65
N LEU A 355 -23.26 -13.78 0.42
CA LEU A 355 -23.82 -14.04 -0.90
C LEU A 355 -24.59 -12.83 -1.47
N GLU A 356 -25.38 -12.14 -0.66
CA GLU A 356 -26.09 -10.93 -1.06
C GLU A 356 -25.12 -9.81 -1.48
N GLY A 357 -24.08 -9.57 -0.68
CA GLY A 357 -23.02 -8.62 -1.05
C GLY A 357 -22.24 -9.02 -2.29
N ILE A 358 -21.96 -10.31 -2.47
CA ILE A 358 -21.30 -10.83 -3.67
C ILE A 358 -22.20 -10.73 -4.91
N GLN A 359 -23.51 -10.98 -4.78
CA GLN A 359 -24.45 -10.83 -5.89
C GLN A 359 -24.53 -9.39 -6.41
N GLU A 360 -24.38 -8.39 -5.54
CA GLU A 360 -24.39 -6.98 -5.93
C GLU A 360 -23.26 -6.63 -6.90
N ILE A 361 -22.13 -7.30 -6.80
CA ILE A 361 -20.94 -7.05 -7.62
C ILE A 361 -20.84 -7.97 -8.85
N LEU A 362 -21.80 -8.84 -9.11
CA LEU A 362 -21.81 -9.75 -10.25
C LEU A 362 -22.73 -9.24 -11.37
N ARG A 363 -22.27 -9.36 -12.61
CA ARG A 363 -23.03 -9.12 -13.83
C ARG A 363 -22.77 -10.19 -14.88
#